data_eadc86ad31799c40c5fe8edbb671e31d
#
_entry.id   eadc86ad31799c40c5fe8edbb671e31d
#
_cell.length_a   1.000
_cell.length_b   1.000
_cell.length_c   1.000
_cell.angle_alpha   90.00
_cell.angle_beta   90.00
_cell.angle_gamma   90.00
#
_symmetry.space_group_name_H-M   'P 1'
#
loop_
_entity.id
_entity.type
_entity.pdbx_description
1 polymer ?
#
loop_
_entity_poly.entity_id
_entity_poly.type
_entity_poly.pdbx_seq_one_letter_code
_entity_poly.pdbx_strand_id
1 'polypeptide(L)'
;MKRRDFLQKTLPAATLLPALINGYSVKAFAADSPLVQALLQSTTDTDHVLVIIQLSGGNDGLNTVIPISTYSNYFNARSNVAIPQNRILALGSSGAGIHPSMTGLHTLHNNGMMKVIQAVGYPQPNFSHFRATDIWMSGSNSNQEVFSGWAGRYLNYEYPNFPTGYPNVNTPDPLAIQIGSTTTLTTQGPAVNMAMSITNPTSFYNLLNGTTDPVPDTPAGKELKYVRLVSQQTQKYSTVIRNAANAVTQQATYPANNSLADQLKIVARLVKGGLKTRVYMVSFGGFDTHSVQVNAADTTTGAHATLLQRVSDACKAFQDDLQFLGVQDRVIGMTYSEFGRRIKSNSSVGTDHGAAAPMFLFGS
;
A
#
# COMPACT_ATOMS: atom_id res chain seq x y z
N MET A 1 10.07 16.80 -19.00
CA MET A 1 9.07 17.85 -18.63
C MET A 1 8.80 17.69 -17.14
N LYS A 2 9.02 18.72 -16.32
CA LYS A 2 8.77 18.61 -14.86
C LYS A 2 7.26 18.50 -14.60
N ARG A 3 6.86 17.81 -13.52
CA ARG A 3 5.47 17.61 -13.11
C ARG A 3 4.63 18.90 -13.11
N ARG A 4 5.24 20.00 -12.66
CA ARG A 4 4.65 21.34 -12.66
C ARG A 4 4.37 21.82 -14.09
N ASP A 5 5.31 21.62 -15.02
CA ASP A 5 5.17 22.04 -16.43
C ASP A 5 4.09 21.23 -17.14
N PHE A 6 3.96 19.93 -16.81
CA PHE A 6 2.89 19.08 -17.30
C PHE A 6 1.53 19.58 -16.81
N LEU A 7 1.38 19.79 -15.51
CA LEU A 7 0.12 20.25 -14.93
C LEU A 7 -0.24 21.66 -15.43
N GLN A 8 0.71 22.59 -15.54
CA GLN A 8 0.45 23.94 -16.05
C GLN A 8 0.05 23.95 -17.53
N LYS A 9 0.59 23.03 -18.34
CA LYS A 9 0.28 22.95 -19.79
C LYS A 9 -0.98 22.16 -20.10
N THR A 10 -1.38 21.22 -19.25
CA THR A 10 -2.57 20.37 -19.46
C THR A 10 -3.82 20.91 -18.77
N LEU A 11 -3.69 21.72 -17.71
CA LEU A 11 -4.81 22.34 -17.00
C LEU A 11 -5.73 23.20 -17.91
N PRO A 12 -5.22 24.07 -18.79
CA PRO A 12 -6.09 24.83 -19.71
C PRO A 12 -6.86 23.94 -20.69
N ALA A 13 -6.30 22.80 -21.08
CA ALA A 13 -6.99 21.86 -21.97
C ALA A 13 -8.05 21.03 -21.21
N ALA A 14 -7.85 20.75 -19.94
CA ALA A 14 -8.80 20.03 -19.10
C ALA A 14 -10.05 20.85 -18.75
N THR A 15 -9.97 22.19 -18.75
CA THR A 15 -11.13 23.06 -18.52
C THR A 15 -12.07 23.17 -19.72
N LEU A 16 -11.64 22.75 -20.91
CA LEU A 16 -12.39 22.86 -22.16
C LEU A 16 -13.09 21.55 -22.58
N LEU A 17 -12.80 20.44 -21.93
CA LEU A 17 -13.43 19.15 -22.20
C LEU A 17 -14.10 18.64 -20.92
N PRO A 18 -15.42 18.44 -20.89
CA PRO A 18 -16.05 17.57 -19.93
C PRO A 18 -15.64 16.13 -20.29
N ALA A 19 -14.41 15.77 -19.96
CA ALA A 19 -13.91 14.45 -20.20
C ALA A 19 -14.54 13.51 -19.19
N LEU A 20 -15.49 12.72 -19.64
CA LEU A 20 -15.89 11.50 -18.98
C LEU A 20 -14.77 10.47 -19.19
N ILE A 21 -13.89 10.32 -18.23
CA ILE A 21 -13.02 9.15 -18.18
C ILE A 21 -13.86 8.04 -17.52
N ASN A 22 -14.29 7.07 -18.33
CA ASN A 22 -15.08 5.91 -17.89
C ASN A 22 -16.38 6.25 -17.10
N GLY A 23 -17.10 7.30 -17.50
CA GLY A 23 -18.38 7.64 -16.88
C GLY A 23 -18.29 8.50 -15.61
N TYR A 24 -17.10 8.82 -15.15
CA TYR A 24 -16.89 9.72 -14.00
C TYR A 24 -16.63 11.17 -14.45
N SER A 25 -17.37 12.12 -13.90
CA SER A 25 -17.14 13.53 -14.20
C SER A 25 -15.81 13.99 -13.58
N VAL A 26 -14.91 14.52 -14.41
CA VAL A 26 -13.56 14.98 -14.00
C VAL A 26 -13.60 16.38 -13.39
N LYS A 27 -14.64 16.73 -12.62
CA LYS A 27 -14.67 17.98 -11.85
C LYS A 27 -13.51 18.09 -10.81
N ALA A 28 -12.92 16.93 -10.43
CA ALA A 28 -11.78 16.88 -9.54
C ALA A 28 -10.50 17.48 -10.11
N PHE A 29 -10.44 17.74 -11.42
CA PHE A 29 -9.28 18.33 -12.11
C PHE A 29 -9.50 19.76 -12.58
N ALA A 30 -10.56 20.42 -12.16
CA ALA A 30 -10.72 21.87 -12.40
C ALA A 30 -9.57 22.65 -11.75
N ALA A 31 -9.11 23.73 -12.38
CA ALA A 31 -7.97 24.51 -11.90
C ALA A 31 -8.16 25.09 -10.49
N ASP A 32 -9.39 25.22 -10.05
CA ASP A 32 -9.81 25.68 -8.73
C ASP A 32 -10.02 24.54 -7.72
N SER A 33 -9.85 23.28 -8.14
CA SER A 33 -9.92 22.12 -7.24
C SER A 33 -8.87 22.24 -6.13
N PRO A 34 -9.24 22.08 -4.85
CA PRO A 34 -8.27 22.08 -3.74
C PRO A 34 -7.13 21.08 -3.94
N LEU A 35 -7.41 19.92 -4.56
CA LEU A 35 -6.40 18.93 -4.89
C LEU A 35 -5.41 19.44 -5.94
N VAL A 36 -5.90 20.08 -7.00
CA VAL A 36 -5.04 20.66 -8.05
C VAL A 36 -4.22 21.81 -7.47
N GLN A 37 -4.81 22.68 -6.66
CA GLN A 37 -4.09 23.75 -5.99
C GLN A 37 -3.00 23.21 -5.04
N ALA A 38 -3.30 22.19 -4.25
CA ALA A 38 -2.32 21.53 -3.40
C ALA A 38 -1.16 20.91 -4.21
N LEU A 39 -1.47 20.28 -5.36
CA LEU A 39 -0.45 19.70 -6.26
C LEU A 39 0.42 20.79 -6.92
N LEU A 40 -0.16 21.95 -7.27
CA LEU A 40 0.58 23.08 -7.83
C LEU A 40 1.47 23.79 -6.81
N GLN A 41 1.05 23.80 -5.53
CA GLN A 41 1.79 24.41 -4.43
C GLN A 41 2.82 23.45 -3.83
N SER A 42 2.73 22.13 -4.10
CA SER A 42 3.69 21.16 -3.57
C SER A 42 5.09 21.45 -4.12
N THR A 43 6.04 21.63 -3.23
CA THR A 43 7.46 21.66 -3.59
C THR A 43 7.87 20.28 -4.11
N THR A 44 8.73 20.23 -5.14
CA THR A 44 9.22 18.98 -5.71
C THR A 44 10.11 18.18 -4.74
N ASP A 45 10.63 18.84 -3.72
CA ASP A 45 11.48 18.23 -2.70
C ASP A 45 10.68 18.10 -1.40
N THR A 46 9.90 17.02 -1.32
CA THR A 46 9.17 16.62 -0.11
C THR A 46 9.78 15.38 0.50
N ASP A 47 9.79 15.30 1.82
CA ASP A 47 10.24 14.15 2.59
C ASP A 47 9.09 13.20 2.97
N HIS A 48 7.91 13.39 2.36
CA HIS A 48 6.73 12.56 2.62
C HIS A 48 6.91 11.14 2.10
N VAL A 49 6.34 10.20 2.85
CA VAL A 49 6.48 8.75 2.67
C VAL A 49 5.11 8.12 2.49
N LEU A 50 4.97 7.31 1.45
CA LEU A 50 3.80 6.45 1.24
C LEU A 50 4.12 5.03 1.70
N VAL A 51 3.31 4.50 2.62
CA VAL A 51 3.35 3.10 3.05
C VAL A 51 2.17 2.36 2.46
N ILE A 52 2.44 1.41 1.56
CA ILE A 52 1.44 0.60 0.88
C ILE A 52 1.32 -0.74 1.58
N ILE A 53 0.12 -1.07 2.04
CA ILE A 53 -0.19 -2.31 2.77
C ILE A 53 -1.09 -3.17 1.89
N GLN A 54 -0.57 -4.26 1.37
CA GLN A 54 -1.35 -5.23 0.62
C GLN A 54 -2.05 -6.21 1.55
N LEU A 55 -3.38 -6.31 1.44
CA LEU A 55 -4.21 -7.31 2.10
C LEU A 55 -4.51 -8.42 1.09
N SER A 56 -3.64 -9.43 1.03
CA SER A 56 -3.69 -10.47 -0.01
C SER A 56 -4.71 -11.56 0.30
N GLY A 57 -5.54 -11.88 -0.69
CA GLY A 57 -6.56 -12.92 -0.64
C GLY A 57 -7.98 -12.41 -0.95
N GLY A 58 -8.17 -11.14 -1.32
CA GLY A 58 -9.50 -10.59 -1.61
C GLY A 58 -10.32 -10.36 -0.35
N ASN A 59 -10.06 -9.25 0.33
CA ASN A 59 -10.71 -8.89 1.58
C ASN A 59 -12.23 -8.73 1.43
N ASP A 60 -13.01 -9.33 2.33
CA ASP A 60 -14.48 -9.15 2.37
C ASP A 60 -14.86 -7.72 2.80
N GLY A 61 -15.07 -6.88 1.81
CA GLY A 61 -15.36 -5.46 2.00
C GLY A 61 -16.61 -5.19 2.82
N LEU A 62 -17.66 -6.00 2.68
CA LEU A 62 -18.93 -5.79 3.38
C LEU A 62 -18.90 -6.25 4.86
N ASN A 63 -18.00 -7.16 5.23
CA ASN A 63 -17.75 -7.46 6.64
C ASN A 63 -16.61 -6.62 7.23
N THR A 64 -15.86 -5.90 6.39
CA THR A 64 -14.86 -4.91 6.83
C THR A 64 -15.48 -3.55 7.09
N VAL A 65 -16.26 -3.04 6.10
CA VAL A 65 -17.02 -1.78 6.17
C VAL A 65 -18.49 -2.07 5.90
N ILE A 66 -19.28 -2.03 6.95
CA ILE A 66 -20.65 -2.52 6.97
C ILE A 66 -21.62 -1.36 6.71
N PRO A 67 -22.56 -1.48 5.76
CA PRO A 67 -23.53 -0.43 5.44
C PRO A 67 -24.67 -0.37 6.45
N ILE A 68 -24.56 0.48 7.50
CA ILE A 68 -25.56 0.63 8.55
C ILE A 68 -26.86 1.20 7.99
N SER A 69 -26.78 2.18 7.08
CA SER A 69 -27.94 2.82 6.48
C SER A 69 -28.84 1.88 5.65
N THR A 70 -28.27 0.79 5.14
CA THR A 70 -28.96 -0.24 4.37
C THR A 70 -28.75 -1.64 4.97
N TYR A 71 -28.69 -1.70 6.29
CA TYR A 71 -28.36 -2.93 7.03
C TYR A 71 -29.25 -4.12 6.68
N SER A 72 -30.55 -3.90 6.46
CA SER A 72 -31.46 -5.00 6.07
C SER A 72 -31.06 -5.67 4.77
N ASN A 73 -30.59 -4.89 3.78
CA ASN A 73 -30.10 -5.44 2.50
C ASN A 73 -28.82 -6.28 2.70
N TYR A 74 -27.90 -5.75 3.52
CA TYR A 74 -26.68 -6.47 3.88
C TYR A 74 -27.00 -7.80 4.60
N PHE A 75 -27.84 -7.76 5.63
CA PHE A 75 -28.23 -8.95 6.39
C PHE A 75 -28.95 -9.99 5.54
N ASN A 76 -29.93 -9.57 4.73
CA ASN A 76 -30.68 -10.48 3.86
C ASN A 76 -29.81 -11.17 2.81
N ALA A 77 -28.76 -10.52 2.34
CA ALA A 77 -27.86 -11.07 1.34
C ALA A 77 -26.85 -12.09 1.92
N ARG A 78 -26.51 -11.99 3.22
CA ARG A 78 -25.44 -12.76 3.83
C ARG A 78 -25.63 -13.09 5.31
N SER A 79 -26.86 -13.44 5.70
CA SER A 79 -27.27 -13.63 7.10
C SER A 79 -26.37 -14.58 7.91
N ASN A 80 -25.78 -15.61 7.25
CA ASN A 80 -24.90 -16.59 7.90
C ASN A 80 -23.48 -16.08 8.20
N VAL A 81 -23.08 -14.90 7.66
CA VAL A 81 -21.79 -14.26 7.93
C VAL A 81 -21.94 -12.81 8.38
N ALA A 82 -23.18 -12.28 8.44
CA ALA A 82 -23.46 -10.88 8.74
C ALA A 82 -23.09 -10.53 10.19
N ILE A 83 -22.46 -9.37 10.37
CA ILE A 83 -22.14 -8.82 11.68
C ILE A 83 -23.41 -8.22 12.29
N PRO A 84 -23.80 -8.55 13.53
CA PRO A 84 -24.96 -7.98 14.19
C PRO A 84 -24.88 -6.45 14.28
N GLN A 85 -25.99 -5.77 13.95
CA GLN A 85 -26.02 -4.32 13.84
C GLN A 85 -25.56 -3.58 15.10
N ASN A 86 -25.93 -4.11 16.27
CA ASN A 86 -25.57 -3.56 17.58
C ASN A 86 -24.10 -3.76 17.97
N ARG A 87 -23.33 -4.51 17.18
CA ARG A 87 -21.90 -4.77 17.42
C ARG A 87 -20.99 -3.95 16.48
N ILE A 88 -21.56 -3.30 15.46
CA ILE A 88 -20.81 -2.52 14.47
C ILE A 88 -20.24 -1.26 15.09
N LEU A 89 -18.96 -0.97 14.82
CA LEU A 89 -18.33 0.28 15.22
C LEU A 89 -18.66 1.37 14.19
N ALA A 90 -19.59 2.26 14.52
CA ALA A 90 -20.08 3.29 13.61
C ALA A 90 -18.98 4.32 13.27
N LEU A 91 -18.93 4.74 12.00
CA LEU A 91 -18.02 5.78 11.49
C LEU A 91 -18.76 7.15 11.45
N GLY A 92 -19.00 7.71 12.62
CA GLY A 92 -19.74 8.96 12.74
C GLY A 92 -21.13 8.88 12.12
N SER A 93 -21.54 9.92 11.37
CA SER A 93 -22.84 10.01 10.66
C SER A 93 -22.80 9.48 9.21
N SER A 94 -21.76 8.75 8.82
CA SER A 94 -21.58 8.31 7.43
C SER A 94 -22.58 7.26 6.93
N GLY A 95 -23.38 6.68 7.85
CA GLY A 95 -24.27 5.56 7.50
C GLY A 95 -23.53 4.24 7.31
N ALA A 96 -22.24 4.18 7.65
CA ALA A 96 -21.40 2.99 7.60
C ALA A 96 -20.68 2.78 8.94
N GLY A 97 -20.19 1.59 9.17
CA GLY A 97 -19.35 1.26 10.31
C GLY A 97 -18.33 0.19 9.93
N ILE A 98 -17.42 -0.10 10.82
CA ILE A 98 -16.41 -1.13 10.63
C ILE A 98 -16.62 -2.30 11.59
N HIS A 99 -15.98 -3.41 11.25
CA HIS A 99 -16.04 -4.64 12.02
C HIS A 99 -15.66 -4.41 13.49
N PRO A 100 -16.34 -5.05 14.48
CA PRO A 100 -16.08 -4.84 15.90
C PRO A 100 -14.65 -5.16 16.35
N SER A 101 -13.92 -6.00 15.62
CA SER A 101 -12.51 -6.30 15.89
C SER A 101 -11.56 -5.15 15.52
N MET A 102 -12.02 -4.11 14.82
CA MET A 102 -11.17 -3.04 14.28
C MET A 102 -11.11 -1.80 15.19
N THR A 103 -10.97 -2.00 16.49
CA THR A 103 -10.98 -0.93 17.49
C THR A 103 -9.86 0.08 17.31
N GLY A 104 -8.68 -0.34 16.88
CA GLY A 104 -7.53 0.53 16.62
C GLY A 104 -7.80 1.50 15.46
N LEU A 105 -8.28 1.01 14.31
CA LEU A 105 -8.67 1.84 13.16
C LEU A 105 -9.88 2.72 13.49
N HIS A 106 -10.84 2.23 14.30
CA HIS A 106 -11.94 3.05 14.78
C HIS A 106 -11.44 4.24 15.62
N THR A 107 -10.44 4.01 16.48
CA THR A 107 -9.80 5.07 17.26
C THR A 107 -9.11 6.09 16.33
N LEU A 108 -8.37 5.64 15.30
CA LEU A 108 -7.76 6.55 14.32
C LEU A 108 -8.81 7.37 13.58
N HIS A 109 -9.95 6.75 13.21
CA HIS A 109 -11.05 7.47 12.57
C HIS A 109 -11.62 8.57 13.46
N ASN A 110 -11.90 8.26 14.73
CA ASN A 110 -12.45 9.21 15.69
C ASN A 110 -11.49 10.39 15.97
N ASN A 111 -10.19 10.14 15.84
CA ASN A 111 -9.16 11.17 15.96
C ASN A 111 -8.92 11.94 14.64
N GLY A 112 -9.69 11.67 13.57
CA GLY A 112 -9.52 12.32 12.27
C GLY A 112 -8.38 11.80 11.43
N MET A 113 -7.64 10.80 11.90
CA MET A 113 -6.42 10.25 11.31
C MET A 113 -6.66 9.07 10.37
N MET A 114 -7.91 8.71 10.06
CA MET A 114 -8.24 7.64 9.14
C MET A 114 -9.45 8.02 8.28
N LYS A 115 -9.35 7.73 6.99
CA LYS A 115 -10.45 7.83 6.02
C LYS A 115 -10.68 6.48 5.35
N VAL A 116 -11.94 6.21 5.00
CA VAL A 116 -12.34 5.01 4.26
C VAL A 116 -12.75 5.40 2.86
N ILE A 117 -12.16 4.76 1.85
CA ILE A 117 -12.61 4.82 0.46
C ILE A 117 -13.30 3.49 0.17
N GLN A 118 -14.58 3.56 -0.17
CA GLN A 118 -15.39 2.36 -0.44
C GLN A 118 -15.43 2.05 -1.94
N ALA A 119 -15.83 0.83 -2.26
CA ALA A 119 -16.03 0.36 -3.62
C ALA A 119 -14.82 0.53 -4.54
N VAL A 120 -13.61 0.37 -3.99
CA VAL A 120 -12.38 0.44 -4.77
C VAL A 120 -12.21 -0.84 -5.58
N GLY A 121 -12.14 -0.68 -6.88
CA GLY A 121 -12.02 -1.76 -7.85
C GLY A 121 -11.74 -1.20 -9.24
N TYR A 122 -11.86 -2.03 -10.28
CA TYR A 122 -11.64 -1.63 -11.66
C TYR A 122 -12.70 -2.26 -12.58
N PRO A 123 -12.98 -1.67 -13.76
CA PRO A 123 -13.94 -2.22 -14.71
C PRO A 123 -13.54 -3.61 -15.21
N GLN A 124 -14.53 -4.49 -15.44
CA GLN A 124 -14.34 -5.87 -15.90
C GLN A 124 -13.36 -6.64 -15.01
N PRO A 125 -13.65 -6.81 -13.71
CA PRO A 125 -12.73 -7.38 -12.75
C PRO A 125 -12.33 -8.80 -13.12
N ASN A 126 -11.04 -9.11 -12.93
CA ASN A 126 -10.52 -10.46 -13.00
C ASN A 126 -10.50 -11.08 -11.60
N PHE A 127 -10.99 -12.29 -11.46
CA PHE A 127 -11.10 -12.98 -10.17
C PHE A 127 -9.97 -13.99 -9.91
N SER A 128 -8.93 -14.01 -10.74
CA SER A 128 -7.66 -14.68 -10.42
C SER A 128 -6.84 -13.78 -9.51
N HIS A 129 -6.43 -14.26 -8.35
CA HIS A 129 -5.57 -13.52 -7.42
C HIS A 129 -4.32 -12.97 -8.12
N PHE A 130 -3.65 -13.80 -8.93
CA PHE A 130 -2.43 -13.39 -9.64
C PHE A 130 -2.72 -12.22 -10.59
N ARG A 131 -3.69 -12.39 -11.48
CA ARG A 131 -4.00 -11.36 -12.47
C ARG A 131 -4.57 -10.08 -11.84
N ALA A 132 -5.44 -10.19 -10.86
CA ALA A 132 -5.99 -9.04 -10.15
C ALA A 132 -4.90 -8.26 -9.39
N THR A 133 -3.96 -8.96 -8.77
CA THR A 133 -2.79 -8.36 -8.13
C THR A 133 -1.93 -7.62 -9.15
N ASP A 134 -1.67 -8.19 -10.33
CA ASP A 134 -0.90 -7.54 -11.40
C ASP A 134 -1.60 -6.27 -11.90
N ILE A 135 -2.93 -6.31 -12.08
CA ILE A 135 -3.72 -5.14 -12.49
C ILE A 135 -3.59 -4.01 -11.44
N TRP A 136 -3.72 -4.34 -10.16
CA TRP A 136 -3.54 -3.39 -9.06
C TRP A 136 -2.13 -2.80 -9.03
N MET A 137 -1.12 -3.66 -9.09
CA MET A 137 0.28 -3.27 -9.00
C MET A 137 0.75 -2.49 -10.24
N SER A 138 0.22 -2.83 -11.41
CA SER A 138 0.53 -2.10 -12.64
C SER A 138 -0.33 -0.85 -12.85
N GLY A 139 -1.55 -0.79 -12.26
CA GLY A 139 -2.54 0.24 -12.58
C GLY A 139 -3.03 0.15 -14.02
N SER A 140 -3.01 -1.05 -14.63
CA SER A 140 -3.50 -1.30 -15.99
C SER A 140 -5.01 -1.51 -16.02
N ASN A 141 -5.59 -1.44 -17.23
CA ASN A 141 -6.92 -2.00 -17.46
C ASN A 141 -6.87 -3.53 -17.39
N SER A 142 -8.02 -4.17 -17.11
CA SER A 142 -8.10 -5.63 -16.97
C SER A 142 -7.75 -6.40 -18.25
N ASN A 143 -7.95 -5.80 -19.41
CA ASN A 143 -7.65 -6.35 -20.74
C ASN A 143 -6.25 -6.01 -21.26
N GLN A 144 -5.39 -5.41 -20.44
CA GLN A 144 -4.04 -5.00 -20.80
C GLN A 144 -3.01 -5.62 -19.86
N GLU A 145 -1.92 -6.14 -20.39
CA GLU A 145 -0.75 -6.55 -19.61
C GLU A 145 0.30 -5.44 -19.63
N VAL A 146 0.66 -4.97 -18.44
CA VAL A 146 1.69 -3.95 -18.25
C VAL A 146 2.72 -4.49 -17.26
N PHE A 147 3.95 -4.66 -17.74
CA PHE A 147 5.05 -5.28 -16.97
C PHE A 147 5.80 -4.30 -16.09
N SER A 148 5.24 -3.11 -15.84
CA SER A 148 5.76 -2.13 -14.90
C SER A 148 4.69 -1.68 -13.92
N GLY A 149 5.09 -1.43 -12.68
CA GLY A 149 4.23 -0.96 -11.61
C GLY A 149 4.00 0.55 -11.67
N TRP A 150 2.87 1.00 -11.14
CA TRP A 150 2.55 2.42 -11.13
C TRP A 150 3.55 3.24 -10.28
N ALA A 151 3.98 2.72 -9.12
CA ALA A 151 4.98 3.37 -8.28
C ALA A 151 6.39 3.30 -8.93
N GLY A 152 6.72 2.18 -9.58
CA GLY A 152 7.97 2.04 -10.33
C GLY A 152 8.08 3.03 -11.49
N ARG A 153 7.00 3.26 -12.24
CA ARG A 153 6.97 4.29 -13.31
C ARG A 153 7.13 5.70 -12.75
N TYR A 154 6.46 6.00 -11.62
CA TYR A 154 6.63 7.27 -10.92
C TYR A 154 8.08 7.48 -10.49
N LEU A 155 8.68 6.51 -9.83
CA LEU A 155 10.08 6.59 -9.38
C LEU A 155 11.05 6.71 -10.56
N ASN A 156 10.82 5.98 -11.65
CA ASN A 156 11.65 6.08 -12.88
C ASN A 156 11.57 7.46 -13.51
N TYR A 157 10.42 8.13 -13.42
CA TYR A 157 10.26 9.50 -13.89
C TYR A 157 11.00 10.51 -13.02
N GLU A 158 10.88 10.39 -11.69
CA GLU A 158 11.55 11.28 -10.74
C GLU A 158 13.07 11.05 -10.66
N TYR A 159 13.52 9.81 -10.87
CA TYR A 159 14.91 9.37 -10.75
C TYR A 159 15.38 8.70 -12.04
N PRO A 160 15.58 9.48 -13.11
CA PRO A 160 15.97 8.94 -14.41
C PRO A 160 17.35 8.29 -14.35
N ASN A 161 17.57 7.31 -15.25
CA ASN A 161 18.80 6.52 -15.36
C ASN A 161 19.08 5.57 -14.18
N PHE A 162 18.19 5.49 -13.17
CA PHE A 162 18.37 4.45 -12.14
C PHE A 162 18.50 3.06 -12.81
N PRO A 163 19.45 2.22 -12.41
CA PRO A 163 20.33 2.31 -11.24
C PRO A 163 21.67 3.01 -11.51
N THR A 164 21.96 3.43 -12.73
CA THR A 164 23.22 4.10 -13.09
C THR A 164 23.31 5.47 -12.40
N GLY A 165 24.43 5.72 -11.70
CA GLY A 165 24.61 6.98 -10.97
C GLY A 165 23.93 7.02 -9.59
N TYR A 166 23.36 5.91 -9.11
CA TYR A 166 22.77 5.79 -7.78
C TYR A 166 23.50 4.71 -6.94
N PRO A 167 23.52 4.86 -5.59
CA PRO A 167 23.24 6.10 -4.85
C PRO A 167 24.24 7.21 -5.19
N ASN A 168 23.81 8.47 -4.98
CA ASN A 168 24.64 9.66 -5.17
C ASN A 168 24.43 10.64 -4.01
N VAL A 169 25.14 11.77 -4.01
CA VAL A 169 25.11 12.76 -2.92
C VAL A 169 23.71 13.34 -2.67
N ASN A 170 22.90 13.49 -3.71
CA ASN A 170 21.54 14.03 -3.60
C ASN A 170 20.49 12.95 -3.29
N THR A 171 20.79 11.70 -3.63
CA THR A 171 19.90 10.54 -3.44
C THR A 171 20.71 9.37 -2.88
N PRO A 172 21.12 9.47 -1.61
CA PRO A 172 21.95 8.44 -0.97
C PRO A 172 21.16 7.20 -0.55
N ASP A 173 19.84 7.32 -0.43
CA ASP A 173 18.95 6.31 0.14
C ASP A 173 18.24 5.50 -0.94
N PRO A 174 17.75 4.28 -0.63
CA PRO A 174 16.89 3.53 -1.54
C PRO A 174 15.64 4.32 -1.91
N LEU A 175 15.24 4.28 -3.18
CA LEU A 175 14.06 4.99 -3.67
C LEU A 175 12.75 4.41 -3.12
N ALA A 176 12.70 3.09 -3.02
CA ALA A 176 11.63 2.34 -2.39
C ALA A 176 12.18 1.11 -1.65
N ILE A 177 11.47 0.68 -0.61
CA ILE A 177 11.80 -0.51 0.18
C ILE A 177 10.57 -1.40 0.32
N GLN A 178 10.72 -2.68 -0.05
CA GLN A 178 9.77 -3.74 0.27
C GLN A 178 10.23 -4.44 1.53
N ILE A 179 9.39 -4.50 2.57
CA ILE A 179 9.68 -5.35 3.74
C ILE A 179 9.23 -6.77 3.39
N GLY A 180 10.20 -7.64 3.15
CA GLY A 180 9.97 -9.01 2.70
C GLY A 180 11.18 -9.55 1.94
N SER A 181 11.06 -10.76 1.39
CA SER A 181 12.16 -11.44 0.68
C SER A 181 12.32 -11.01 -0.79
N THR A 182 11.25 -10.47 -1.39
CA THR A 182 11.23 -10.12 -2.83
C THR A 182 10.51 -8.79 -3.02
N THR A 183 10.88 -8.07 -4.09
CA THR A 183 10.16 -6.88 -4.53
C THR A 183 8.94 -7.26 -5.37
N THR A 184 7.93 -6.41 -5.38
CA THR A 184 6.69 -6.62 -6.14
C THR A 184 6.66 -5.82 -7.44
N LEU A 185 5.71 -6.16 -8.32
CA LEU A 185 5.47 -5.43 -9.57
C LEU A 185 5.16 -3.95 -9.32
N THR A 186 4.59 -3.57 -8.18
CA THR A 186 4.26 -2.17 -7.87
C THR A 186 5.44 -1.23 -8.06
N THR A 187 6.64 -1.67 -7.70
CA THR A 187 7.88 -0.88 -7.76
C THR A 187 8.74 -1.19 -8.99
N GLN A 188 8.27 -2.08 -9.89
CA GLN A 188 8.94 -2.38 -11.15
C GLN A 188 8.86 -1.16 -12.08
N GLY A 189 10.00 -0.55 -12.39
CA GLY A 189 10.10 0.45 -13.43
C GLY A 189 10.09 -0.16 -14.83
N PRO A 190 10.11 0.66 -15.90
CA PRO A 190 10.07 0.16 -17.27
C PRO A 190 11.22 -0.80 -17.64
N ALA A 191 12.39 -0.60 -17.07
CA ALA A 191 13.58 -1.42 -17.36
C ALA A 191 14.05 -2.24 -16.14
N VAL A 192 13.93 -1.67 -14.92
CA VAL A 192 14.49 -2.27 -13.70
C VAL A 192 13.51 -2.08 -12.53
N ASN A 193 13.66 -2.89 -11.49
CA ASN A 193 12.91 -2.63 -10.26
C ASN A 193 13.54 -1.46 -9.50
N MET A 194 12.71 -0.51 -9.06
CA MET A 194 13.11 0.73 -8.38
C MET A 194 13.22 0.56 -6.87
N ALA A 195 12.85 -0.60 -6.34
CA ALA A 195 12.90 -0.92 -4.92
C ALA A 195 13.97 -1.97 -4.62
N MET A 196 14.32 -2.03 -3.33
CA MET A 196 15.02 -3.18 -2.77
C MET A 196 14.14 -3.87 -1.72
N SER A 197 14.36 -5.17 -1.51
CA SER A 197 13.70 -5.94 -0.45
C SER A 197 14.61 -6.12 0.75
N ILE A 198 14.03 -6.03 1.94
CA ILE A 198 14.72 -6.31 3.20
C ILE A 198 13.82 -7.10 4.14
N THR A 199 14.36 -8.09 4.83
CA THR A 199 13.64 -8.83 5.89
C THR A 199 13.98 -8.31 7.27
N ASN A 200 15.23 -7.90 7.49
CA ASN A 200 15.72 -7.36 8.75
C ASN A 200 16.77 -6.27 8.47
N PRO A 201 16.55 -5.03 8.91
CA PRO A 201 17.45 -3.93 8.61
C PRO A 201 18.79 -3.99 9.35
N THR A 202 18.89 -4.74 10.46
CA THR A 202 20.10 -4.84 11.26
C THR A 202 21.02 -5.98 10.83
N SER A 203 20.45 -7.07 10.29
CA SER A 203 21.20 -8.23 9.77
C SER A 203 21.36 -8.22 8.25
N PHE A 204 21.00 -7.11 7.62
CA PHE A 204 21.04 -6.94 6.19
C PHE A 204 22.49 -6.86 5.68
N TYR A 205 22.96 -7.96 5.18
CA TYR A 205 24.13 -8.26 4.34
C TYR A 205 25.57 -8.01 4.81
N ASN A 206 26.23 -9.14 4.99
CA ASN A 206 27.65 -9.34 4.70
C ASN A 206 27.88 -10.19 3.41
N LEU A 207 26.99 -10.13 2.44
CA LEU A 207 27.07 -10.93 1.22
C LEU A 207 27.64 -10.09 0.08
N LEU A 208 28.79 -10.52 -0.42
CA LEU A 208 29.47 -10.10 -1.63
C LEU A 208 30.49 -8.95 -1.48
N ASN A 209 31.74 -9.28 -1.40
CA ASN A 209 32.81 -8.44 -1.94
C ASN A 209 32.55 -8.28 -3.44
N GLY A 210 32.15 -7.08 -3.86
CA GLY A 210 31.81 -6.81 -5.25
C GLY A 210 33.07 -6.93 -6.14
N THR A 211 33.08 -7.86 -7.06
CA THR A 211 34.09 -7.93 -8.13
C THR A 211 33.85 -6.80 -9.12
N THR A 212 34.90 -6.05 -9.41
CA THR A 212 34.93 -4.96 -10.41
C THR A 212 35.50 -5.38 -11.74
N ASP A 213 35.71 -6.69 -11.96
CA ASP A 213 36.32 -7.22 -13.18
C ASP A 213 35.52 -6.81 -14.42
N PRO A 214 36.20 -6.50 -15.54
CA PRO A 214 35.52 -6.23 -16.82
C PRO A 214 34.61 -7.37 -17.22
N VAL A 215 33.50 -7.04 -17.85
CA VAL A 215 32.57 -8.03 -18.43
C VAL A 215 32.65 -8.00 -19.96
N PRO A 216 32.48 -9.13 -20.66
CA PRO A 216 32.45 -9.18 -22.12
C PRO A 216 31.31 -8.32 -22.68
N ASP A 217 31.50 -7.69 -23.82
CA ASP A 217 30.45 -6.98 -24.54
C ASP A 217 29.59 -7.97 -25.36
N THR A 218 28.86 -8.78 -24.66
CA THR A 218 27.91 -9.76 -25.14
C THR A 218 26.59 -9.60 -24.39
N PRO A 219 25.45 -10.14 -24.88
CA PRO A 219 24.21 -10.16 -24.13
C PRO A 219 24.38 -10.70 -22.71
N ALA A 220 25.06 -11.83 -22.53
CA ALA A 220 25.34 -12.41 -21.22
C ALA A 220 26.26 -11.52 -20.36
N GLY A 221 27.22 -10.83 -20.98
CA GLY A 221 28.07 -9.86 -20.27
C GLY A 221 27.29 -8.63 -19.79
N LYS A 222 26.31 -8.17 -20.56
CA LYS A 222 25.42 -7.07 -20.16
C LYS A 222 24.55 -7.47 -18.96
N GLU A 223 23.99 -8.68 -18.98
CA GLU A 223 23.26 -9.25 -17.83
C GLU A 223 24.16 -9.35 -16.58
N LEU A 224 25.39 -9.88 -16.73
CA LEU A 224 26.35 -9.96 -15.64
C LEU A 224 26.72 -8.59 -15.09
N LYS A 225 26.92 -7.59 -15.95
CA LYS A 225 27.17 -6.19 -15.55
C LYS A 225 26.03 -5.64 -14.73
N TYR A 226 24.78 -5.91 -15.15
CA TYR A 226 23.59 -5.50 -14.43
C TYR A 226 23.51 -6.15 -13.05
N VAL A 227 23.69 -7.47 -12.95
CA VAL A 227 23.70 -8.21 -11.66
C VAL A 227 24.75 -7.67 -10.71
N ARG A 228 25.96 -7.38 -11.21
CA ARG A 228 27.05 -6.78 -10.41
C ARG A 228 26.70 -5.38 -9.93
N LEU A 229 26.09 -4.55 -10.78
CA LEU A 229 25.66 -3.20 -10.41
C LEU A 229 24.60 -3.25 -9.29
N VAL A 230 23.59 -4.10 -9.42
CA VAL A 230 22.55 -4.30 -8.39
C VAL A 230 23.18 -4.78 -7.07
N SER A 231 24.13 -5.72 -7.14
CA SER A 231 24.86 -6.21 -5.95
C SER A 231 25.65 -5.09 -5.26
N GLN A 232 26.39 -4.28 -6.02
CA GLN A 232 27.14 -3.13 -5.47
C GLN A 232 26.22 -2.09 -4.84
N GLN A 233 25.08 -1.80 -5.47
CA GLN A 233 24.09 -0.89 -4.90
C GLN A 233 23.48 -1.44 -3.63
N THR A 234 23.13 -2.73 -3.62
CA THR A 234 22.63 -3.42 -2.41
C THR A 234 23.62 -3.26 -1.25
N GLN A 235 24.91 -3.40 -1.50
CA GLN A 235 25.94 -3.23 -0.48
C GLN A 235 26.04 -1.78 0.02
N LYS A 236 25.97 -0.77 -0.87
CA LYS A 236 25.96 0.65 -0.49
C LYS A 236 24.72 0.99 0.35
N TYR A 237 23.54 0.59 -0.10
CA TYR A 237 22.31 0.82 0.63
C TYR A 237 22.23 0.06 1.96
N SER A 238 22.89 -1.11 2.08
CA SER A 238 22.87 -1.88 3.33
C SER A 238 23.45 -1.11 4.51
N THR A 239 24.51 -0.35 4.28
CA THR A 239 25.12 0.50 5.30
C THR A 239 24.20 1.63 5.74
N VAL A 240 23.57 2.30 4.78
CA VAL A 240 22.63 3.40 5.04
C VAL A 240 21.42 2.91 5.81
N ILE A 241 20.81 1.81 5.39
CA ILE A 241 19.66 1.18 6.06
C ILE A 241 20.02 0.74 7.49
N ARG A 242 21.18 0.10 7.68
CA ARG A 242 21.64 -0.32 9.00
C ARG A 242 21.87 0.87 9.93
N ASN A 243 22.53 1.92 9.43
CA ASN A 243 22.77 3.13 10.20
C ASN A 243 21.46 3.79 10.61
N ALA A 244 20.49 3.91 9.70
CA ALA A 244 19.17 4.42 10.01
C ALA A 244 18.45 3.56 11.06
N ALA A 245 18.49 2.23 10.90
CA ALA A 245 17.88 1.33 11.88
C ALA A 245 18.54 1.43 13.26
N ASN A 246 19.87 1.57 13.33
CA ASN A 246 20.62 1.64 14.59
C ASN A 246 20.51 3.01 15.29
N ALA A 247 20.16 4.06 14.54
CA ALA A 247 19.93 5.38 15.10
C ALA A 247 18.67 5.44 15.99
N VAL A 248 17.77 4.46 15.87
CA VAL A 248 16.52 4.41 16.64
C VAL A 248 16.60 3.32 17.68
N THR A 249 16.74 3.71 18.94
CA THR A 249 16.91 2.79 20.08
C THR A 249 15.61 2.48 20.80
N GLN A 250 14.59 3.33 20.66
CA GLN A 250 13.28 3.18 21.29
C GLN A 250 12.16 3.37 20.29
N GLN A 251 11.11 2.58 20.41
CA GLN A 251 9.89 2.62 19.62
C GLN A 251 8.68 2.37 20.55
N ALA A 252 7.49 2.79 20.13
CA ALA A 252 6.25 2.43 20.81
C ALA A 252 6.03 0.90 20.80
N THR A 253 5.10 0.44 21.63
CA THR A 253 4.77 -0.99 21.75
C THR A 253 3.96 -1.45 20.56
N TYR A 254 4.36 -2.57 19.96
CA TYR A 254 3.62 -3.25 18.91
C TYR A 254 3.02 -4.57 19.41
N PRO A 255 1.87 -5.01 18.85
CA PRO A 255 1.27 -6.28 19.21
C PRO A 255 2.19 -7.45 18.83
N ALA A 256 2.35 -8.40 19.74
CA ALA A 256 3.12 -9.62 19.49
C ALA A 256 2.39 -10.56 18.52
N ASN A 257 3.15 -11.42 17.84
CA ASN A 257 2.63 -12.42 16.90
C ASN A 257 1.80 -11.82 15.75
N ASN A 258 2.16 -10.63 15.30
CA ASN A 258 1.52 -9.93 14.21
C ASN A 258 2.56 -9.51 13.18
N SER A 259 2.68 -10.30 12.11
CA SER A 259 3.70 -10.08 11.06
C SER A 259 3.55 -8.73 10.34
N LEU A 260 2.34 -8.16 10.25
CA LEU A 260 2.15 -6.82 9.70
C LEU A 260 2.71 -5.76 10.66
N ALA A 261 2.48 -5.92 11.96
CA ALA A 261 3.02 -5.04 12.98
C ALA A 261 4.56 -5.05 12.98
N ASP A 262 5.17 -6.23 12.83
CA ASP A 262 6.63 -6.37 12.73
C ASP A 262 7.18 -5.63 11.51
N GLN A 263 6.53 -5.74 10.34
CA GLN A 263 6.90 -5.03 9.12
C GLN A 263 6.77 -3.50 9.28
N LEU A 264 5.64 -3.03 9.82
CA LEU A 264 5.39 -1.59 10.03
C LEU A 264 6.36 -0.99 11.07
N LYS A 265 6.75 -1.76 12.09
CA LYS A 265 7.77 -1.37 13.07
C LYS A 265 9.12 -1.10 12.40
N ILE A 266 9.51 -1.92 11.42
CA ILE A 266 10.71 -1.70 10.62
C ILE A 266 10.58 -0.39 9.83
N VAL A 267 9.44 -0.15 9.17
CA VAL A 267 9.20 1.07 8.39
C VAL A 267 9.33 2.32 9.27
N ALA A 268 8.64 2.37 10.42
CA ALA A 268 8.71 3.51 11.35
C ALA A 268 10.16 3.79 11.79
N ARG A 269 10.91 2.73 12.09
CA ARG A 269 12.32 2.79 12.48
C ARG A 269 13.19 3.41 11.38
N LEU A 270 13.00 3.00 10.12
CA LEU A 270 13.79 3.50 9.00
C LEU A 270 13.44 4.97 8.67
N VAL A 271 12.17 5.33 8.71
CA VAL A 271 11.72 6.72 8.52
C VAL A 271 12.30 7.63 9.60
N LYS A 272 12.21 7.24 10.89
CA LYS A 272 12.82 8.00 12.00
C LYS A 272 14.33 8.06 11.91
N GLY A 273 14.96 7.01 11.44
CA GLY A 273 16.41 6.94 11.23
C GLY A 273 16.95 7.85 10.14
N GLY A 274 16.07 8.57 9.45
CA GLY A 274 16.44 9.65 8.52
C GLY A 274 16.45 9.24 7.06
N LEU A 275 16.02 8.01 6.69
CA LEU A 275 15.92 7.63 5.29
C LEU A 275 14.91 8.52 4.55
N LYS A 276 15.32 8.98 3.37
CA LYS A 276 14.50 9.75 2.43
C LYS A 276 13.75 8.85 1.43
N THR A 277 13.67 7.55 1.72
CA THR A 277 12.91 6.57 0.93
C THR A 277 11.44 7.00 0.83
N ARG A 278 10.92 7.05 -0.40
CA ARG A 278 9.59 7.64 -0.71
C ARG A 278 8.44 6.65 -0.58
N VAL A 279 8.70 5.37 -0.85
CA VAL A 279 7.69 4.33 -0.90
C VAL A 279 8.16 3.12 -0.10
N TYR A 280 7.32 2.69 0.83
CA TYR A 280 7.48 1.42 1.52
C TYR A 280 6.33 0.50 1.18
N MET A 281 6.63 -0.78 1.01
CA MET A 281 5.62 -1.80 0.80
C MET A 281 5.72 -2.89 1.86
N VAL A 282 4.55 -3.25 2.39
CA VAL A 282 4.35 -4.35 3.32
C VAL A 282 3.17 -5.20 2.88
N SER A 283 3.10 -6.45 3.28
CA SER A 283 2.01 -7.34 2.91
C SER A 283 1.51 -8.18 4.07
N PHE A 284 0.21 -8.45 4.06
CA PHE A 284 -0.45 -9.31 5.02
C PHE A 284 -1.49 -10.17 4.30
N GLY A 285 -1.35 -11.49 4.37
CA GLY A 285 -2.19 -12.43 3.65
C GLY A 285 -3.23 -13.13 4.52
N GLY A 286 -3.98 -14.04 3.90
CA GLY A 286 -4.96 -14.90 4.57
C GLY A 286 -6.41 -14.50 4.32
N PHE A 287 -6.66 -13.46 3.51
CA PHE A 287 -8.03 -12.95 3.25
C PHE A 287 -8.85 -13.82 2.29
N ASP A 288 -8.31 -14.91 1.77
CA ASP A 288 -9.03 -15.83 0.89
C ASP A 288 -10.00 -16.74 1.68
N THR A 289 -11.04 -16.14 2.25
CA THR A 289 -11.98 -16.76 3.20
C THR A 289 -13.22 -17.33 2.50
N HIS A 290 -13.02 -18.29 1.59
CA HIS A 290 -14.12 -19.00 0.91
C HIS A 290 -14.98 -19.85 1.84
N SER A 291 -14.43 -20.27 2.97
CA SER A 291 -15.14 -21.09 3.95
C SER A 291 -14.74 -20.70 5.37
N VAL A 292 -15.63 -20.95 6.32
CA VAL A 292 -15.37 -20.72 7.75
C VAL A 292 -14.80 -19.31 8.03
N GLN A 293 -15.29 -18.33 7.25
CA GLN A 293 -14.87 -16.92 7.39
C GLN A 293 -15.17 -16.38 8.78
N VAL A 294 -16.31 -16.79 9.32
CA VAL A 294 -16.77 -16.42 10.67
C VAL A 294 -17.09 -17.67 11.49
N ASN A 295 -17.16 -17.53 12.80
CA ASN A 295 -17.72 -18.55 13.67
C ASN A 295 -19.26 -18.51 13.55
N ALA A 296 -19.89 -19.63 13.23
CA ALA A 296 -21.34 -19.71 13.03
C ALA A 296 -22.14 -19.37 14.31
N ALA A 297 -21.57 -19.58 15.50
CA ALA A 297 -22.20 -19.22 16.78
C ALA A 297 -22.08 -17.72 17.12
N ASP A 298 -21.05 -17.05 16.62
CA ASP A 298 -20.82 -15.60 16.77
C ASP A 298 -20.07 -15.07 15.56
N THR A 299 -20.79 -14.49 14.62
CA THR A 299 -20.24 -13.97 13.35
C THR A 299 -19.27 -12.80 13.54
N THR A 300 -19.15 -12.23 14.74
CA THR A 300 -18.14 -11.21 15.08
C THR A 300 -16.76 -11.81 15.35
N THR A 301 -16.64 -13.12 15.34
CA THR A 301 -15.40 -13.89 15.60
C THR A 301 -15.08 -14.80 14.41
N GLY A 302 -13.89 -15.38 14.40
CA GLY A 302 -13.44 -16.31 13.36
C GLY A 302 -12.24 -15.79 12.57
N ALA A 303 -11.96 -16.43 11.44
CA ALA A 303 -10.75 -16.17 10.65
C ALA A 303 -10.66 -14.71 10.18
N HIS A 304 -11.72 -14.19 9.56
CA HIS A 304 -11.74 -12.82 9.05
C HIS A 304 -11.65 -11.78 10.17
N ALA A 305 -12.36 -11.97 11.27
CA ALA A 305 -12.28 -11.11 12.45
C ALA A 305 -10.86 -10.99 12.99
N THR A 306 -10.14 -12.13 13.07
CA THR A 306 -8.74 -12.18 13.51
C THR A 306 -7.82 -11.40 12.56
N LEU A 307 -8.01 -11.53 11.23
CA LEU A 307 -7.23 -10.79 10.24
C LEU A 307 -7.49 -9.28 10.36
N LEU A 308 -8.75 -8.87 10.46
CA LEU A 308 -9.13 -7.46 10.62
C LEU A 308 -8.59 -6.85 11.92
N GLN A 309 -8.63 -7.62 13.02
CA GLN A 309 -8.02 -7.20 14.28
C GLN A 309 -6.52 -6.96 14.12
N ARG A 310 -5.80 -7.91 13.52
CA ARG A 310 -4.34 -7.77 13.30
C ARG A 310 -3.99 -6.56 12.45
N VAL A 311 -4.75 -6.30 11.38
CA VAL A 311 -4.58 -5.09 10.55
C VAL A 311 -4.83 -3.83 11.39
N SER A 312 -5.93 -3.78 12.11
CA SER A 312 -6.31 -2.65 12.94
C SER A 312 -5.28 -2.33 14.03
N ASP A 313 -4.83 -3.36 14.74
CA ASP A 313 -3.86 -3.21 15.81
C ASP A 313 -2.48 -2.80 15.27
N ALA A 314 -2.07 -3.35 14.14
CA ALA A 314 -0.81 -3.00 13.49
C ALA A 314 -0.80 -1.55 12.98
N CYS A 315 -1.87 -1.11 12.31
CA CYS A 315 -1.99 0.28 11.83
C CYS A 315 -2.05 1.29 12.98
N LYS A 316 -2.76 0.95 14.06
CA LYS A 316 -2.83 1.81 15.27
C LYS A 316 -1.46 1.92 15.94
N ALA A 317 -0.78 0.80 16.17
CA ALA A 317 0.55 0.78 16.77
C ALA A 317 1.58 1.53 15.91
N PHE A 318 1.48 1.40 14.58
CA PHE A 318 2.32 2.15 13.65
C PHE A 318 2.11 3.66 13.77
N GLN A 319 0.86 4.12 13.78
CA GLN A 319 0.57 5.54 13.92
C GLN A 319 1.01 6.09 15.27
N ASP A 320 0.84 5.32 16.36
CA ASP A 320 1.33 5.70 17.69
C ASP A 320 2.86 5.80 17.74
N ASP A 321 3.54 4.88 17.06
CA ASP A 321 5.00 4.89 16.97
C ASP A 321 5.51 6.08 16.15
N LEU A 322 4.87 6.40 15.02
CA LEU A 322 5.20 7.59 14.22
C LEU A 322 5.04 8.87 15.05
N GLN A 323 3.99 8.95 15.87
CA GLN A 323 3.76 10.06 16.79
C GLN A 323 4.83 10.11 17.88
N PHE A 324 5.11 8.97 18.53
CA PHE A 324 6.16 8.85 19.55
C PHE A 324 7.54 9.28 19.01
N LEU A 325 7.82 8.89 17.78
CA LEU A 325 9.06 9.22 17.08
C LEU A 325 9.10 10.64 16.50
N GLY A 326 7.97 11.37 16.48
CA GLY A 326 7.87 12.73 15.97
C GLY A 326 8.03 12.82 14.43
N VAL A 327 7.53 11.81 13.70
CA VAL A 327 7.61 11.74 12.22
C VAL A 327 6.26 11.50 11.56
N GLN A 328 5.16 11.60 12.30
CA GLN A 328 3.81 11.30 11.84
C GLN A 328 3.38 12.12 10.62
N ASP A 329 3.74 13.41 10.59
CA ASP A 329 3.34 14.35 9.52
C ASP A 329 3.98 14.05 8.16
N ARG A 330 4.97 13.14 8.15
CA ARG A 330 5.67 12.70 6.93
C ARG A 330 5.08 11.47 6.29
N VAL A 331 4.21 10.73 6.99
CA VAL A 331 3.86 9.37 6.62
C VAL A 331 2.36 9.22 6.42
N ILE A 332 1.98 8.69 5.26
CA ILE A 332 0.62 8.24 4.99
C ILE A 332 0.62 6.74 4.71
N GLY A 333 -0.26 5.99 5.36
CA GLY A 333 -0.52 4.58 5.10
C GLY A 333 -1.73 4.39 4.21
N MET A 334 -1.64 3.41 3.30
CA MET A 334 -2.72 3.02 2.39
C MET A 334 -2.85 1.50 2.36
N THR A 335 -4.05 0.98 2.63
CA THR A 335 -4.33 -0.46 2.45
C THR A 335 -4.99 -0.70 1.10
N TYR A 336 -4.74 -1.87 0.47
CA TYR A 336 -5.51 -2.35 -0.66
C TYR A 336 -5.63 -3.87 -0.65
N SER A 337 -6.64 -4.39 -1.34
CA SER A 337 -6.76 -5.81 -1.67
C SER A 337 -6.97 -5.95 -3.18
N GLU A 338 -6.53 -7.04 -3.77
CA GLU A 338 -6.56 -7.25 -5.23
C GLU A 338 -7.98 -7.25 -5.80
N PHE A 339 -8.95 -7.67 -5.00
CA PHE A 339 -10.39 -7.58 -5.24
C PHE A 339 -11.14 -7.71 -3.89
N GLY A 340 -12.46 -7.60 -3.91
CA GLY A 340 -13.33 -7.85 -2.76
C GLY A 340 -14.04 -9.19 -2.84
N ARG A 341 -15.15 -9.31 -2.11
CA ARG A 341 -15.98 -10.51 -2.08
C ARG A 341 -17.39 -10.23 -2.59
N ARG A 342 -18.09 -11.28 -3.04
CA ARG A 342 -19.52 -11.17 -3.47
C ARG A 342 -20.37 -10.62 -2.34
N ILE A 343 -21.44 -9.92 -2.72
CA ILE A 343 -22.45 -9.43 -1.78
C ILE A 343 -23.10 -10.61 -1.04
N LYS A 344 -23.45 -11.68 -1.75
CA LYS A 344 -24.01 -12.88 -1.17
C LYS A 344 -22.90 -13.77 -0.57
N SER A 345 -23.15 -14.27 0.62
CA SER A 345 -22.36 -15.37 1.19
C SER A 345 -22.66 -16.70 0.51
N ASN A 346 -21.79 -17.67 0.74
CA ASN A 346 -21.98 -19.04 0.28
C ASN A 346 -22.41 -19.99 1.40
N SER A 347 -22.68 -21.26 1.04
CA SER A 347 -23.12 -22.30 1.98
C SER A 347 -22.02 -22.78 2.94
N SER A 348 -20.75 -22.45 2.66
CA SER A 348 -19.59 -22.81 3.48
C SER A 348 -19.26 -21.79 4.56
N VAL A 349 -20.21 -20.89 4.91
CA VAL A 349 -20.02 -19.81 5.87
C VAL A 349 -18.82 -18.91 5.49
N GLY A 350 -18.76 -18.58 4.21
CA GLY A 350 -17.72 -17.74 3.61
C GLY A 350 -18.25 -16.93 2.44
N THR A 351 -17.34 -16.38 1.66
CA THR A 351 -17.67 -15.53 0.52
C THR A 351 -16.77 -15.81 -0.68
N ASP A 352 -17.35 -15.78 -1.88
CA ASP A 352 -16.61 -15.96 -3.14
C ASP A 352 -16.04 -14.62 -3.64
N HIS A 353 -15.14 -14.69 -4.64
CA HIS A 353 -14.50 -13.51 -5.22
C HIS A 353 -15.51 -12.51 -5.79
N GLY A 354 -15.32 -11.25 -5.49
CA GLY A 354 -16.14 -10.12 -5.92
C GLY A 354 -15.30 -8.93 -6.37
N ALA A 355 -15.96 -7.87 -6.85
CA ALA A 355 -15.31 -6.85 -7.67
C ALA A 355 -14.55 -5.76 -6.91
N ALA A 356 -14.95 -5.43 -5.68
CA ALA A 356 -14.45 -4.24 -4.99
C ALA A 356 -14.25 -4.49 -3.50
N ALA A 357 -13.25 -3.82 -2.94
CA ALA A 357 -12.95 -3.82 -1.51
C ALA A 357 -12.81 -2.37 -0.99
N PRO A 358 -12.94 -2.12 0.32
CA PRO A 358 -12.60 -0.84 0.91
C PRO A 358 -11.08 -0.66 0.97
N MET A 359 -10.66 0.60 0.91
CA MET A 359 -9.30 1.06 1.16
C MET A 359 -9.30 1.96 2.38
N PHE A 360 -8.35 1.79 3.26
CA PHE A 360 -8.10 2.69 4.37
C PHE A 360 -6.89 3.57 4.04
N LEU A 361 -7.07 4.89 4.21
CA LEU A 361 -5.98 5.86 4.26
C LEU A 361 -5.84 6.32 5.68
N PHE A 362 -4.64 6.28 6.24
CA PHE A 362 -4.39 6.74 7.60
C PHE A 362 -3.06 7.48 7.71
N GLY A 363 -3.03 8.49 8.58
CA GLY A 363 -1.93 9.42 8.77
C GLY A 363 -2.43 10.71 9.42
N SER A 364 -1.55 11.67 9.62
CA SER A 364 -1.86 13.01 10.17
C SER A 364 -2.26 13.98 9.09
#